data_b232deb85c270e71a136fcca041270ad
#
_entry.id   b232deb85c270e71a136fcca041270ad
#
_cell.length_a   1.000
_cell.length_b   1.000
_cell.length_c   1.000
_cell.angle_alpha   90.00
_cell.angle_beta   90.00
_cell.angle_gamma   90.00
#
_symmetry.space_group_name_H-M   'P 1'
#
loop_
_entity.id
_entity.type
_entity.pdbx_description
1 polymer ?
#
loop_
_entity_poly.entity_id
_entity_poly.type
_entity_poly.pdbx_seq_one_letter_code
_entity_poly.pdbx_strand_id
1 'polypeptide(L)'
;FRALLALLQGRTSEAADWAATYDRSTPFVPSIQCAFAPLTFVKTQLALATPASLQEAAAVLAGLESALRKCDGRVYLIEVLALKSRLLDLEGNTDGALSVLEESTALAGTSGAGRAMADLGRETGRRVAALLQTLGRRSGLHSSIGPILAAIGREPIRPQDLVEPLTRRELEVLSLLAKDMQNKEIGSQLFISPKTVEGHTLSIYRKLGAVGRRDAVIHARVLGILLQD
;
A
#
# COMPACT_ATOMS: atom_id res chain seq x y z
N PHE A 1 -5.39 -1.66 -10.83
CA PHE A 1 -5.75 -2.69 -9.89
C PHE A 1 -5.28 -4.08 -10.32
N ARG A 2 -5.66 -4.58 -11.54
CA ARG A 2 -5.22 -5.89 -12.07
C ARG A 2 -3.70 -6.07 -12.03
N ALA A 3 -2.94 -5.04 -12.42
CA ALA A 3 -1.48 -5.07 -12.40
C ALA A 3 -0.91 -5.24 -10.98
N LEU A 4 -1.45 -4.55 -9.97
CA LEU A 4 -1.01 -4.74 -8.59
C LEU A 4 -1.32 -6.16 -8.09
N LEU A 5 -2.52 -6.67 -8.39
CA LEU A 5 -2.89 -8.04 -8.05
C LEU A 5 -1.97 -9.06 -8.72
N ALA A 6 -1.63 -8.85 -10.00
CA ALA A 6 -0.68 -9.68 -10.73
C ALA A 6 0.70 -9.68 -10.05
N LEU A 7 1.21 -8.51 -9.62
CA LEU A 7 2.47 -8.41 -8.88
C LEU A 7 2.43 -9.16 -7.53
N LEU A 8 1.34 -9.02 -6.78
CA LEU A 8 1.16 -9.72 -5.49
C LEU A 8 1.12 -11.24 -5.67
N GLN A 9 0.61 -11.70 -6.81
CA GLN A 9 0.54 -13.12 -7.19
C GLN A 9 1.82 -13.62 -7.89
N GLY A 10 2.81 -12.75 -8.14
CA GLY A 10 4.05 -13.10 -8.83
C GLY A 10 3.93 -13.18 -10.36
N ARG A 11 2.81 -12.71 -10.94
CA ARG A 11 2.56 -12.67 -12.38
C ARG A 11 3.10 -11.36 -12.98
N THR A 12 4.43 -11.24 -13.02
CA THR A 12 5.10 -10.00 -13.45
C THR A 12 4.86 -9.63 -14.91
N SER A 13 4.63 -10.60 -15.80
CA SER A 13 4.33 -10.34 -17.21
C SER A 13 3.04 -9.54 -17.41
N GLU A 14 1.95 -9.91 -16.73
CA GLU A 14 0.68 -9.17 -16.81
C GLU A 14 0.81 -7.74 -16.27
N ALA A 15 1.63 -7.56 -15.23
CA ALA A 15 1.90 -6.24 -14.69
C ALA A 15 2.74 -5.40 -15.65
N ALA A 16 3.70 -6.02 -16.37
CA ALA A 16 4.53 -5.38 -17.39
C ALA A 16 3.70 -4.92 -18.59
N ASP A 17 2.77 -5.75 -19.07
CA ASP A 17 1.85 -5.40 -20.15
C ASP A 17 1.03 -4.16 -19.81
N TRP A 18 0.53 -4.09 -18.58
CA TRP A 18 -0.17 -2.89 -18.09
C TRP A 18 0.78 -1.70 -17.99
N ALA A 19 1.99 -1.85 -17.45
CA ALA A 19 2.95 -0.77 -17.31
C ALA A 19 3.35 -0.15 -18.66
N ALA A 20 3.39 -0.96 -19.74
CA ALA A 20 3.64 -0.48 -21.09
C ALA A 20 2.53 0.46 -21.62
N THR A 21 1.30 0.34 -21.11
CA THR A 21 0.16 1.21 -21.47
C THR A 21 -0.01 2.39 -20.52
N TYR A 22 0.77 2.47 -19.44
CA TYR A 22 0.62 3.50 -18.44
C TYR A 22 1.09 4.87 -18.96
N ASP A 23 0.18 5.84 -18.97
CA ASP A 23 0.50 7.21 -19.36
C ASP A 23 1.22 7.97 -18.23
N ARG A 24 2.49 8.27 -18.48
CA ARG A 24 3.39 9.01 -17.57
C ARG A 24 3.31 10.52 -17.75
N SER A 25 2.61 11.01 -18.78
CA SER A 25 2.53 12.45 -19.08
C SER A 25 1.55 13.18 -18.15
N THR A 26 0.65 12.46 -17.51
CA THR A 26 -0.30 13.04 -16.56
C THR A 26 0.41 13.52 -15.31
N PRO A 27 0.39 14.83 -14.99
CA PRO A 27 1.03 15.35 -13.79
C PRO A 27 0.45 14.68 -12.55
N PHE A 28 1.35 14.26 -11.63
CA PHE A 28 0.92 13.76 -10.34
C PHE A 28 0.20 14.87 -9.57
N VAL A 29 -1.10 14.77 -9.44
CA VAL A 29 -1.88 15.59 -8.52
C VAL A 29 -1.87 14.88 -7.17
N PRO A 30 -1.44 15.52 -6.07
CA PRO A 30 -1.43 14.93 -4.74
C PRO A 30 -2.86 14.73 -4.22
N SER A 31 -3.61 13.85 -4.85
CA SER A 31 -4.86 13.31 -4.31
C SER A 31 -4.65 11.84 -4.02
N ILE A 32 -5.29 11.36 -2.98
CA ILE A 32 -5.17 9.97 -2.51
C ILE A 32 -5.48 8.94 -3.61
N GLN A 33 -6.31 9.30 -4.59
CA GLN A 33 -6.65 8.45 -5.74
C GLN A 33 -5.53 8.38 -6.79
N CYS A 34 -4.71 9.43 -6.91
CA CYS A 34 -3.72 9.52 -7.98
C CYS A 34 -2.39 8.81 -7.66
N ALA A 35 -2.09 8.51 -6.39
CA ALA A 35 -0.84 7.84 -6.01
C ALA A 35 -0.81 6.34 -6.38
N PHE A 36 -1.96 5.71 -6.52
CA PHE A 36 -2.05 4.24 -6.69
C PHE A 36 -1.46 3.75 -8.02
N ALA A 37 -1.79 4.38 -9.14
CA ALA A 37 -1.29 3.98 -10.45
C ALA A 37 0.23 4.20 -10.60
N PRO A 38 0.80 5.37 -10.24
CA PRO A 38 2.26 5.57 -10.24
C PRO A 38 3.01 4.59 -9.34
N LEU A 39 2.50 4.29 -8.14
CA LEU A 39 3.13 3.32 -7.24
C LEU A 39 3.08 1.90 -7.80
N THR A 40 1.97 1.50 -8.42
CA THR A 40 1.86 0.22 -9.11
C THR A 40 2.85 0.13 -10.28
N PHE A 41 3.00 1.21 -11.05
CA PHE A 41 3.99 1.30 -12.12
C PHE A 41 5.41 1.13 -11.57
N VAL A 42 5.79 1.87 -10.54
CA VAL A 42 7.10 1.74 -9.89
C VAL A 42 7.34 0.31 -9.39
N LYS A 43 6.38 -0.30 -8.70
CA LYS A 43 6.50 -1.69 -8.23
C LYS A 43 6.73 -2.67 -9.39
N THR A 44 6.07 -2.45 -10.52
CA THR A 44 6.27 -3.26 -11.73
C THR A 44 7.67 -3.09 -12.29
N GLN A 45 8.15 -1.86 -12.41
CA GLN A 45 9.49 -1.58 -12.93
C GLN A 45 10.60 -2.13 -12.03
N LEU A 46 10.42 -2.06 -10.70
CA LEU A 46 11.35 -2.68 -9.75
C LEU A 46 11.34 -4.22 -9.81
N ALA A 47 10.20 -4.81 -10.15
CA ALA A 47 10.10 -6.27 -10.34
C ALA A 47 10.76 -6.75 -11.64
N LEU A 48 10.75 -5.93 -12.70
CA LEU A 48 11.45 -6.21 -13.94
C LEU A 48 12.97 -6.07 -13.81
N ALA A 49 13.42 -5.14 -12.97
CA ALA A 49 14.82 -4.92 -12.60
C ALA A 49 15.80 -4.79 -13.79
N THR A 50 15.35 -4.30 -14.93
CA THR A 50 16.22 -3.97 -16.07
C THR A 50 16.79 -2.56 -15.93
N PRO A 51 17.94 -2.22 -16.53
CA PRO A 51 18.49 -0.85 -16.45
C PRO A 51 17.49 0.22 -16.90
N ALA A 52 16.73 -0.04 -17.97
CA ALA A 52 15.70 0.88 -18.46
C ALA A 52 14.53 1.01 -17.46
N SER A 53 14.05 -0.12 -16.91
CA SER A 53 12.95 -0.08 -15.93
C SER A 53 13.35 0.60 -14.63
N LEU A 54 14.58 0.45 -14.16
CA LEU A 54 15.09 1.14 -12.98
C LEU A 54 15.17 2.65 -13.19
N GLN A 55 15.60 3.11 -14.38
CA GLN A 55 15.62 4.52 -14.73
C GLN A 55 14.22 5.13 -14.77
N GLU A 56 13.24 4.41 -15.30
CA GLU A 56 11.85 4.84 -15.31
C GLU A 56 11.26 4.90 -13.87
N ALA A 57 11.55 3.89 -13.05
CA ALA A 57 11.16 3.89 -11.64
C ALA A 57 11.77 5.09 -10.88
N ALA A 58 13.05 5.39 -11.12
CA ALA A 58 13.74 6.52 -10.49
C ALA A 58 13.05 7.86 -10.81
N ALA A 59 12.72 8.09 -12.07
CA ALA A 59 12.05 9.32 -12.51
C ALA A 59 10.68 9.51 -11.83
N VAL A 60 9.86 8.45 -11.79
CA VAL A 60 8.54 8.50 -11.16
C VAL A 60 8.66 8.67 -9.65
N LEU A 61 9.58 7.94 -8.98
CA LEU A 61 9.81 8.07 -7.54
C LEU A 61 10.25 9.48 -7.15
N ALA A 62 11.14 10.12 -7.92
CA ALA A 62 11.59 11.47 -7.66
C ALA A 62 10.44 12.48 -7.75
N GLY A 63 9.57 12.34 -8.74
CA GLY A 63 8.37 13.17 -8.89
C GLY A 63 7.39 12.99 -7.73
N LEU A 64 7.10 11.74 -7.35
CA LEU A 64 6.23 11.41 -6.22
C LEU A 64 6.78 11.94 -4.90
N GLU A 65 8.05 11.72 -4.61
CA GLU A 65 8.72 12.20 -3.41
C GLU A 65 8.63 13.73 -3.30
N SER A 66 8.98 14.44 -4.39
CA SER A 66 8.90 15.90 -4.42
C SER A 66 7.50 16.43 -4.16
N ALA A 67 6.48 15.81 -4.75
CA ALA A 67 5.09 16.22 -4.57
C ALA A 67 4.58 15.90 -3.15
N LEU A 68 4.88 14.71 -2.62
CA LEU A 68 4.42 14.28 -1.30
C LEU A 68 5.10 15.03 -0.14
N ARG A 69 6.34 15.51 -0.34
CA ARG A 69 7.01 16.38 0.64
C ARG A 69 6.37 17.77 0.74
N LYS A 70 5.65 18.23 -0.30
CA LYS A 70 4.95 19.53 -0.35
C LYS A 70 3.54 19.46 0.24
N CYS A 71 2.98 18.29 0.40
CA CYS A 71 1.67 18.06 0.99
C CYS A 71 1.79 17.11 2.20
N ASP A 72 0.76 17.05 3.05
CA ASP A 72 0.79 16.15 4.24
C ASP A 72 0.53 14.68 3.86
N GLY A 73 1.20 14.20 2.82
CA GLY A 73 1.08 12.86 2.26
C GLY A 73 1.97 11.80 2.94
N ARG A 74 2.20 11.87 4.27
CA ARG A 74 3.17 11.05 5.02
C ARG A 74 3.07 9.55 4.76
N VAL A 75 1.87 9.01 4.71
CA VAL A 75 1.65 7.56 4.51
C VAL A 75 2.22 7.10 3.17
N TYR A 76 1.95 7.85 2.09
CA TYR A 76 2.49 7.55 0.76
C TYR A 76 3.98 7.83 0.66
N LEU A 77 4.47 8.84 1.38
CA LEU A 77 5.91 9.13 1.43
C LEU A 77 6.69 7.95 2.04
N ILE A 78 6.18 7.32 3.09
CA ILE A 78 6.76 6.11 3.69
C ILE A 78 6.92 5.01 2.63
N GLU A 79 5.87 4.75 1.84
CA GLU A 79 5.91 3.75 0.79
C GLU A 79 6.88 4.13 -0.35
N VAL A 80 6.86 5.38 -0.79
CA VAL A 80 7.79 5.90 -1.81
C VAL A 80 9.24 5.76 -1.37
N LEU A 81 9.57 6.09 -0.12
CA LEU A 81 10.91 5.93 0.42
C LEU A 81 11.33 4.46 0.53
N ALA A 82 10.42 3.58 0.91
CA ALA A 82 10.68 2.13 0.93
C ALA A 82 10.95 1.59 -0.48
N LEU A 83 10.20 2.03 -1.51
CA LEU A 83 10.46 1.66 -2.91
C LEU A 83 11.77 2.26 -3.42
N LYS A 84 12.09 3.49 -3.03
CA LYS A 84 13.38 4.13 -3.37
C LYS A 84 14.55 3.40 -2.74
N SER A 85 14.44 2.92 -1.51
CA SER A 85 15.47 2.09 -0.90
C SER A 85 15.72 0.80 -1.71
N ARG A 86 14.65 0.18 -2.22
CA ARG A 86 14.77 -1.00 -3.08
C ARG A 86 15.44 -0.67 -4.41
N LEU A 87 15.13 0.47 -5.01
CA LEU A 87 15.79 0.94 -6.24
C LEU A 87 17.30 1.08 -6.01
N LEU A 88 17.71 1.81 -4.98
CA LEU A 88 19.12 2.00 -4.65
C LEU A 88 19.85 0.69 -4.37
N ASP A 89 19.19 -0.27 -3.73
CA ASP A 89 19.74 -1.61 -3.50
C ASP A 89 19.93 -2.38 -4.82
N LEU A 90 18.99 -2.25 -5.78
CA LEU A 90 19.15 -2.84 -7.13
C LEU A 90 20.30 -2.21 -7.92
N GLU A 91 20.58 -0.92 -7.70
CA GLU A 91 21.70 -0.20 -8.27
C GLU A 91 23.04 -0.47 -7.56
N GLY A 92 23.05 -1.32 -6.52
CA GLY A 92 24.22 -1.64 -5.72
C GLY A 92 24.61 -0.61 -4.65
N ASN A 93 23.82 0.45 -4.49
CA ASN A 93 24.04 1.50 -3.48
C ASN A 93 23.36 1.13 -2.16
N THR A 94 23.93 0.16 -1.45
CA THR A 94 23.36 -0.35 -0.19
C THR A 94 23.35 0.71 0.92
N ASP A 95 24.36 1.55 1.03
CA ASP A 95 24.40 2.56 2.09
C ASP A 95 23.35 3.66 1.85
N GLY A 96 23.16 4.09 0.61
CA GLY A 96 22.07 4.97 0.22
C GLY A 96 20.69 4.34 0.49
N ALA A 97 20.53 3.05 0.18
CA ALA A 97 19.30 2.31 0.47
C ALA A 97 18.98 2.28 1.96
N LEU A 98 19.96 2.04 2.83
CA LEU A 98 19.78 2.03 4.28
C LEU A 98 19.45 3.42 4.82
N SER A 99 20.09 4.48 4.33
CA SER A 99 19.82 5.86 4.76
C SER A 99 18.38 6.29 4.44
N VAL A 100 17.90 5.99 3.22
CA VAL A 100 16.52 6.30 2.82
C VAL A 100 15.51 5.47 3.62
N LEU A 101 15.85 4.22 3.92
CA LEU A 101 15.00 3.32 4.70
C LEU A 101 14.92 3.75 6.17
N GLU A 102 15.99 4.31 6.74
CA GLU A 102 15.99 4.91 8.06
C GLU A 102 15.02 6.08 8.16
N GLU A 103 15.03 6.99 7.18
CA GLU A 103 14.03 8.07 7.09
C GLU A 103 12.60 7.52 7.02
N SER A 104 12.36 6.51 6.17
CA SER A 104 11.07 5.86 6.04
C SER A 104 10.57 5.27 7.37
N THR A 105 11.44 4.59 8.12
CA THR A 105 11.11 3.99 9.42
C THR A 105 10.86 5.05 10.51
N ALA A 106 11.60 6.14 10.50
CA ALA A 106 11.38 7.26 11.41
C ALA A 106 10.00 7.89 11.21
N LEU A 107 9.60 8.10 9.96
CA LEU A 107 8.26 8.60 9.60
C LEU A 107 7.16 7.60 10.00
N ALA A 108 7.38 6.31 9.79
CA ALA A 108 6.43 5.25 10.15
C ALA A 108 6.23 5.15 11.67
N GLY A 109 7.29 5.28 12.46
CA GLY A 109 7.25 5.23 13.92
C GLY A 109 6.41 6.35 14.55
N THR A 110 6.47 7.55 13.98
CA THR A 110 5.69 8.71 14.47
C THR A 110 4.22 8.68 14.08
N SER A 111 3.84 7.97 13.02
CA SER A 111 2.50 7.97 12.45
C SER A 111 1.73 6.66 12.67
N GLY A 112 2.35 5.62 13.21
CA GLY A 112 1.77 4.28 13.29
C GLY A 112 1.57 3.60 11.92
N ALA A 113 2.15 4.19 10.87
CA ALA A 113 1.92 3.80 9.47
C ALA A 113 2.88 2.70 8.97
N GLY A 114 3.39 1.83 9.84
CA GLY A 114 4.24 0.68 9.44
C GLY A 114 3.60 -0.21 8.37
N ARG A 115 2.28 -0.16 8.27
CA ARG A 115 1.50 -0.87 7.26
C ARG A 115 1.67 -0.32 5.82
N ALA A 116 2.10 0.94 5.66
CA ALA A 116 2.40 1.48 4.34
C ALA A 116 3.51 0.70 3.60
N MET A 117 4.30 -0.09 4.33
CA MET A 117 5.31 -0.98 3.76
C MET A 117 4.82 -2.42 3.51
N ALA A 118 3.58 -2.76 3.85
CA ALA A 118 3.07 -4.14 3.70
C ALA A 118 2.81 -4.51 2.24
N ASP A 119 2.39 -3.55 1.40
CA ASP A 119 1.95 -3.77 0.03
C ASP A 119 3.05 -3.53 -1.02
N LEU A 120 4.32 -3.70 -0.64
CA LEU A 120 5.46 -3.51 -1.55
C LEU A 120 5.58 -4.59 -2.65
N GLY A 121 4.77 -5.63 -2.58
CA GLY A 121 4.91 -6.83 -3.41
C GLY A 121 5.89 -7.84 -2.79
N ARG A 122 5.74 -9.11 -3.19
CA ARG A 122 6.43 -10.23 -2.53
C ARG A 122 7.96 -10.12 -2.57
N GLU A 123 8.54 -9.83 -3.73
CA GLU A 123 9.99 -9.77 -3.89
C GLU A 123 10.57 -8.48 -3.28
N THR A 124 9.98 -7.34 -3.59
CA THR A 124 10.37 -6.04 -3.02
C THR A 124 10.23 -6.04 -1.50
N GLY A 125 9.12 -6.56 -0.98
CA GLY A 125 8.90 -6.66 0.47
C GLY A 125 9.94 -7.53 1.17
N ARG A 126 10.27 -8.71 0.63
CA ARG A 126 11.35 -9.56 1.18
C ARG A 126 12.68 -8.83 1.26
N ARG A 127 13.04 -8.11 0.20
CA ARG A 127 14.32 -7.41 0.16
C ARG A 127 14.36 -6.20 1.08
N VAL A 128 13.28 -5.42 1.14
CA VAL A 128 13.13 -4.31 2.10
C VAL A 128 13.19 -4.83 3.54
N ALA A 129 12.57 -5.98 3.84
CA ALA A 129 12.67 -6.61 5.15
C ALA A 129 14.13 -7.00 5.51
N ALA A 130 14.90 -7.52 4.56
CA ALA A 130 16.32 -7.83 4.77
C ALA A 130 17.15 -6.55 5.02
N LEU A 131 16.87 -5.46 4.31
CA LEU A 131 17.50 -4.16 4.55
C LEU A 131 17.13 -3.61 5.94
N LEU A 132 15.86 -3.71 6.35
CA LEU A 132 15.41 -3.32 7.69
C LEU A 132 16.11 -4.10 8.80
N GLN A 133 16.31 -5.41 8.63
CA GLN A 133 17.07 -6.22 9.58
C GLN A 133 18.53 -5.77 9.66
N THR A 134 19.12 -5.39 8.52
CA THR A 134 20.49 -4.87 8.47
C THR A 134 20.58 -3.50 9.16
N LEU A 135 19.61 -2.62 8.90
CA LEU A 135 19.48 -1.32 9.56
C LEU A 135 19.34 -1.50 11.08
N GLY A 136 18.45 -2.40 11.53
CA GLY A 136 18.27 -2.69 12.96
C GLY A 136 19.55 -3.11 13.67
N ARG A 137 20.37 -3.94 13.00
CA ARG A 137 21.68 -4.36 13.52
C ARG A 137 22.70 -3.23 13.60
N ARG A 138 22.67 -2.28 12.63
CA ARG A 138 23.60 -1.14 12.58
C ARG A 138 23.21 -0.02 13.54
N SER A 139 21.92 0.32 13.63
CA SER A 139 21.42 1.50 14.33
C SER A 139 20.76 1.22 15.69
N GLY A 140 20.64 -0.03 16.10
CA GLY A 140 19.99 -0.41 17.36
C GLY A 140 18.47 -0.17 17.41
N LEU A 141 17.84 0.17 16.29
CA LEU A 141 16.42 0.54 16.16
C LEU A 141 15.45 -0.66 16.18
N HIS A 142 15.77 -1.72 16.90
CA HIS A 142 15.00 -2.99 16.90
C HIS A 142 13.53 -2.80 17.29
N SER A 143 13.25 -1.91 18.27
CA SER A 143 11.88 -1.66 18.75
C SER A 143 10.98 -1.00 17.70
N SER A 144 11.52 -0.12 16.87
CA SER A 144 10.77 0.58 15.81
C SER A 144 10.59 -0.28 14.56
N ILE A 145 11.52 -1.18 14.28
CA ILE A 145 11.55 -2.01 13.07
C ILE A 145 10.68 -3.26 13.22
N GLY A 146 10.56 -3.82 14.43
CA GLY A 146 9.80 -5.04 14.69
C GLY A 146 8.36 -5.02 14.15
N PRO A 147 7.55 -4.01 14.47
CA PRO A 147 6.19 -3.87 13.94
C PRO A 147 6.13 -3.78 12.41
N ILE A 148 7.11 -3.10 11.79
CA ILE A 148 7.20 -2.96 10.33
C ILE A 148 7.52 -4.30 9.67
N LEU A 149 8.48 -5.04 10.20
CA LEU A 149 8.81 -6.38 9.73
C LEU A 149 7.61 -7.33 9.84
N ALA A 150 6.88 -7.26 10.95
CA ALA A 150 5.66 -8.03 11.13
C ALA A 150 4.57 -7.67 10.11
N ALA A 151 4.51 -6.42 9.67
CA ALA A 151 3.57 -5.98 8.64
C ALA A 151 3.97 -6.46 7.24
N ILE A 152 5.27 -6.38 6.87
CA ILE A 152 5.78 -6.83 5.57
C ILE A 152 5.72 -8.36 5.43
N GLY A 153 5.94 -9.09 6.52
CA GLY A 153 5.94 -10.57 6.52
C GLY A 153 4.56 -11.21 6.45
N ARG A 154 3.50 -10.43 6.57
CA ARG A 154 2.14 -10.93 6.38
C ARG A 154 1.90 -11.17 4.89
N GLU A 155 1.58 -12.40 4.52
CA GLU A 155 1.02 -12.66 3.19
C GLU A 155 -0.22 -11.78 2.97
N PRO A 156 -0.47 -11.32 1.72
CA PRO A 156 -1.73 -10.64 1.43
C PRO A 156 -2.86 -11.52 1.94
N ILE A 157 -3.71 -10.95 2.80
CA ILE A 157 -4.81 -11.66 3.45
C ILE A 157 -5.69 -12.25 2.34
N ARG A 158 -5.77 -13.58 2.27
CA ARG A 158 -6.73 -14.26 1.39
C ARG A 158 -8.11 -14.21 2.05
N PRO A 159 -9.23 -14.27 1.30
CA PRO A 159 -10.57 -14.29 1.89
C PRO A 159 -10.75 -15.36 2.96
N GLN A 160 -10.08 -16.50 2.79
CA GLN A 160 -10.07 -17.62 3.74
C GLN A 160 -9.18 -17.40 4.97
N ASP A 161 -8.30 -16.39 4.95
CA ASP A 161 -7.37 -16.06 6.03
C ASP A 161 -7.91 -14.94 6.94
N LEU A 162 -9.12 -14.44 6.66
CA LEU A 162 -9.82 -13.54 7.58
C LEU A 162 -10.07 -14.32 8.87
N VAL A 163 -9.42 -13.90 9.94
CA VAL A 163 -9.58 -14.48 11.30
C VAL A 163 -11.06 -14.48 11.70
N GLU A 164 -11.84 -13.57 11.14
CA GLU A 164 -13.27 -13.42 11.35
C GLU A 164 -13.93 -12.95 10.05
N PRO A 165 -14.79 -13.75 9.39
CA PRO A 165 -15.44 -13.34 8.14
C PRO A 165 -16.38 -12.15 8.36
N LEU A 166 -16.56 -11.36 7.30
CA LEU A 166 -17.56 -10.30 7.35
C LEU A 166 -18.96 -10.90 7.44
N THR A 167 -19.75 -10.37 8.37
CA THR A 167 -21.17 -10.73 8.48
C THR A 167 -21.96 -10.19 7.27
N ARG A 168 -23.14 -10.75 7.01
CA ARG A 168 -24.03 -10.25 5.95
C ARG A 168 -24.27 -8.73 6.06
N ARG A 169 -24.45 -8.23 7.30
CA ARG A 169 -24.70 -6.82 7.54
C ARG A 169 -23.47 -5.94 7.27
N GLU A 170 -22.29 -6.43 7.60
CA GLU A 170 -21.04 -5.75 7.28
C GLU A 170 -20.78 -5.72 5.76
N LEU A 171 -21.15 -6.77 5.01
CA LEU A 171 -21.09 -6.77 3.56
C LEU A 171 -22.04 -5.74 2.93
N GLU A 172 -23.25 -5.61 3.44
CA GLU A 172 -24.20 -4.59 3.00
C GLU A 172 -23.66 -3.17 3.25
N VAL A 173 -23.15 -2.90 4.46
CA VAL A 173 -22.50 -1.61 4.78
C VAL A 173 -21.30 -1.37 3.90
N LEU A 174 -20.41 -2.34 3.70
CA LEU A 174 -19.21 -2.25 2.87
C LEU A 174 -19.54 -1.92 1.41
N SER A 175 -20.58 -2.53 0.85
CA SER A 175 -21.02 -2.25 -0.52
C SER A 175 -21.48 -0.80 -0.71
N LEU A 176 -22.12 -0.21 0.31
CA LEU A 176 -22.56 1.18 0.30
C LEU A 176 -21.41 2.15 0.59
N LEU A 177 -20.45 1.73 1.43
CA LEU A 177 -19.18 2.44 1.59
C LEU A 177 -18.44 2.53 0.23
N ALA A 178 -18.42 1.48 -0.55
CA ALA A 178 -17.79 1.47 -1.87
C ALA A 178 -18.43 2.44 -2.89
N LYS A 179 -19.69 2.80 -2.68
CA LYS A 179 -20.44 3.81 -3.46
C LYS A 179 -20.29 5.24 -2.91
N ASP A 180 -19.32 5.47 -2.02
CA ASP A 180 -19.04 6.77 -1.38
C ASP A 180 -20.21 7.37 -0.56
N MET A 181 -21.21 6.57 -0.18
CA MET A 181 -22.35 7.02 0.63
C MET A 181 -21.91 7.37 2.05
N GLN A 182 -22.43 8.47 2.62
CA GLN A 182 -22.16 8.87 3.99
C GLN A 182 -22.89 7.97 4.99
N ASN A 183 -22.40 7.87 6.22
CA ASN A 183 -23.01 7.03 7.28
C ASN A 183 -24.50 7.32 7.50
N LYS A 184 -24.93 8.57 7.32
CA LYS A 184 -26.34 8.96 7.43
C LYS A 184 -27.19 8.38 6.30
N GLU A 185 -26.67 8.40 5.09
CA GLU A 185 -27.34 7.84 3.88
C GLU A 185 -27.40 6.31 3.97
N ILE A 186 -26.29 5.68 4.38
CA ILE A 186 -26.24 4.24 4.63
C ILE A 186 -27.24 3.84 5.71
N GLY A 187 -27.30 4.60 6.80
CA GLY A 187 -28.25 4.37 7.89
C GLY A 187 -29.70 4.44 7.39
N SER A 188 -30.04 5.45 6.59
CA SER A 188 -31.36 5.58 5.99
C SER A 188 -31.70 4.42 5.07
N GLN A 189 -30.76 4.00 4.20
CA GLN A 189 -30.98 2.91 3.25
C GLN A 189 -31.11 1.55 3.94
N LEU A 190 -30.38 1.35 5.03
CA LEU A 190 -30.34 0.07 5.74
C LEU A 190 -31.30 0.05 6.97
N PHE A 191 -32.05 1.12 7.21
CA PHE A 191 -32.97 1.27 8.36
C PHE A 191 -32.29 1.09 9.71
N ILE A 192 -31.08 1.66 9.87
CA ILE A 192 -30.31 1.67 11.13
C ILE A 192 -29.79 3.06 11.46
N SER A 193 -29.40 3.28 12.70
CA SER A 193 -28.84 4.57 13.10
C SER A 193 -27.47 4.83 12.45
N PRO A 194 -27.08 6.08 12.19
CA PRO A 194 -25.75 6.42 11.71
C PRO A 194 -24.64 5.91 12.66
N LYS A 195 -24.92 5.88 13.97
CA LYS A 195 -24.02 5.34 15.00
C LYS A 195 -23.84 3.82 14.86
N THR A 196 -24.90 3.11 14.48
CA THR A 196 -24.82 1.67 14.19
C THR A 196 -24.00 1.41 12.93
N VAL A 197 -24.12 2.26 11.89
CA VAL A 197 -23.29 2.20 10.70
C VAL A 197 -21.81 2.41 11.05
N GLU A 198 -21.50 3.37 11.92
CA GLU A 198 -20.14 3.60 12.41
C GLU A 198 -19.58 2.37 13.12
N GLY A 199 -20.35 1.72 13.96
CA GLY A 199 -19.96 0.47 14.64
C GLY A 199 -19.64 -0.66 13.64
N HIS A 200 -20.49 -0.86 12.63
CA HIS A 200 -20.21 -1.82 11.55
C HIS A 200 -18.96 -1.44 10.76
N THR A 201 -18.77 -0.15 10.47
CA THR A 201 -17.61 0.37 9.75
C THR A 201 -16.31 0.09 10.49
N LEU A 202 -16.26 0.34 11.80
CA LEU A 202 -15.11 0.03 12.64
C LEU A 202 -14.81 -1.48 12.68
N SER A 203 -15.87 -2.30 12.78
CA SER A 203 -15.74 -3.77 12.73
C SER A 203 -15.18 -4.24 11.37
N ILE A 204 -15.67 -3.67 10.26
CA ILE A 204 -15.16 -3.93 8.90
C ILE A 204 -13.68 -3.58 8.81
N TYR A 205 -13.28 -2.40 9.30
CA TYR A 205 -11.88 -1.98 9.27
C TYR A 205 -10.99 -2.94 10.05
N ARG A 206 -11.42 -3.34 11.26
CA ARG A 206 -10.70 -4.32 12.07
C ARG A 206 -10.55 -5.66 11.36
N LYS A 207 -11.62 -6.20 10.78
CA LYS A 207 -11.64 -7.50 10.10
C LYS A 207 -10.82 -7.49 8.82
N LEU A 208 -10.90 -6.43 8.02
CA LEU A 208 -10.12 -6.25 6.80
C LEU A 208 -8.71 -5.73 7.09
N GLY A 209 -8.43 -5.39 8.35
CA GLY A 209 -7.19 -4.76 8.75
C GLY A 209 -6.96 -3.42 8.06
N ALA A 210 -8.00 -2.68 7.79
CA ALA A 210 -7.97 -1.39 7.15
C ALA A 210 -7.81 -0.25 8.16
N VAL A 211 -7.13 0.82 7.76
CA VAL A 211 -6.96 2.03 8.61
C VAL A 211 -8.02 3.10 8.34
N GLY A 212 -8.89 2.88 7.34
CA GLY A 212 -9.94 3.82 6.99
C GLY A 212 -10.85 3.30 5.87
N ARG A 213 -11.84 4.10 5.51
CA ARG A 213 -12.89 3.75 4.56
C ARG A 213 -12.36 3.28 3.20
N ARG A 214 -11.48 4.06 2.58
CA ARG A 214 -10.92 3.74 1.27
C ARG A 214 -10.08 2.48 1.29
N ASP A 215 -9.28 2.34 2.34
CA ASP A 215 -8.42 1.19 2.56
C ASP A 215 -9.28 -0.08 2.70
N ALA A 216 -10.38 -0.01 3.44
CA ALA A 216 -11.32 -1.11 3.57
C ALA A 216 -11.95 -1.51 2.23
N VAL A 217 -12.33 -0.54 1.38
CA VAL A 217 -12.89 -0.81 0.05
C VAL A 217 -11.84 -1.43 -0.87
N ILE A 218 -10.60 -0.94 -0.82
CA ILE A 218 -9.48 -1.51 -1.58
C ILE A 218 -9.23 -2.94 -1.14
N HIS A 219 -9.09 -3.18 0.17
CA HIS A 219 -8.87 -4.53 0.70
C HIS A 219 -10.01 -5.48 0.32
N ALA A 220 -11.26 -5.04 0.42
CA ALA A 220 -12.42 -5.83 0.03
C ALA A 220 -12.44 -6.21 -1.45
N ARG A 221 -12.01 -5.29 -2.34
CA ARG A 221 -11.85 -5.56 -3.77
C ARG A 221 -10.68 -6.51 -4.04
N VAL A 222 -9.55 -6.32 -3.34
CA VAL A 222 -8.39 -7.24 -3.41
C VAL A 222 -8.78 -8.66 -3.03
N LEU A 223 -9.60 -8.79 -1.99
CA LEU A 223 -10.09 -10.06 -1.49
C LEU A 223 -11.23 -10.66 -2.33
N GLY A 224 -11.71 -9.97 -3.37
CA GLY A 224 -12.84 -10.42 -4.18
C GLY A 224 -14.19 -10.42 -3.43
N ILE A 225 -14.26 -9.72 -2.29
CA ILE A 225 -15.49 -9.57 -1.48
C ILE A 225 -16.44 -8.57 -2.14
N LEU A 226 -15.90 -7.53 -2.79
CA LEU A 226 -16.66 -6.59 -3.62
C LEU A 226 -16.39 -6.88 -5.09
N LEU A 227 -17.47 -6.97 -5.89
CA LEU A 227 -17.37 -7.04 -7.34
C LEU A 227 -16.90 -5.69 -7.88
N GLN A 228 -16.18 -5.72 -8.99
CA GLN A 228 -15.78 -4.52 -9.73
C GLN A 228 -16.98 -4.05 -10.56
N ASP A 229 -17.44 -2.84 -10.30
CA ASP A 229 -18.25 -2.07 -11.27
C ASP A 229 -17.33 -1.43 -12.31
#